data_c081c3a97d8e944c0e4654c046112748
#
_entry.id   c081c3a97d8e944c0e4654c046112748
#
_cell.length_a   1.000
_cell.length_b   1.000
_cell.length_c   1.000
_cell.angle_alpha   90.00
_cell.angle_beta   90.00
_cell.angle_gamma   90.00
#
_symmetry.space_group_name_H-M   'P 1'
#
loop_
_entity.id
_entity.type
_entity.pdbx_description
1 polymer ?
#
loop_
_entity_poly.entity_id
_entity_poly.type
_entity_poly.pdbx_seq_one_letter_code
_entity_poly.pdbx_strand_id
1 'polypeptide(L)'
;MSQSPLFRSKDYVAVETAIKRFLNGQPDFISKASANSTRAVGDAIQGVLGAHFHAIIGNHGGNCTADFARRAMADLAFEDRAGNYCVVDVKTHRLDTHFNMPNLTSVERLSRFYEADNNFFVVLSIAYNVVGTKVEVRRVHFVPIEFLSWECLTIGALGWGQIQIANSNKITVLPNNPRKDWMLEFCEIMLEFYPKEIMKIDRRIAHFKKLRTAWKKR
;
A
#
# COMPACT_ATOMS: atom_id res chain seq x y z
N MET A 1 7.84 21.28 5.43
CA MET A 1 7.04 20.07 5.19
C MET A 1 5.90 20.01 6.18
N SER A 2 4.69 19.85 5.69
CA SER A 2 3.50 19.68 6.53
C SER A 2 3.64 18.42 7.39
N GLN A 3 3.11 18.45 8.61
CA GLN A 3 3.08 17.30 9.51
C GLN A 3 1.62 17.02 9.86
N SER A 4 1.16 15.82 9.54
CA SER A 4 -0.18 15.41 9.93
C SER A 4 -0.25 15.20 11.45
N PRO A 5 -1.16 15.89 12.16
CA PRO A 5 -1.36 15.67 13.59
C PRO A 5 -1.69 14.21 13.89
N LEU A 6 -2.50 13.56 13.04
CA LEU A 6 -2.92 12.17 13.16
C LEU A 6 -1.72 11.22 13.33
N PHE A 7 -0.68 11.40 12.51
CA PHE A 7 0.49 10.49 12.53
C PHE A 7 1.54 10.92 13.55
N ARG A 8 1.66 12.23 13.82
CA ARG A 8 2.61 12.77 14.80
C ARG A 8 2.22 12.46 16.25
N SER A 9 0.92 12.61 16.59
CA SER A 9 0.39 12.35 17.92
C SER A 9 0.25 10.86 18.25
N LYS A 10 0.48 9.96 17.27
CA LYS A 10 0.17 8.52 17.37
C LYS A 10 -1.32 8.20 17.44
N ASP A 11 -2.21 9.13 17.11
CA ASP A 11 -3.66 8.88 17.04
C ASP A 11 -4.01 7.81 15.99
N TYR A 12 -3.13 7.60 14.99
CA TYR A 12 -3.26 6.52 14.03
C TYR A 12 -3.34 5.13 14.68
N VAL A 13 -2.74 4.93 15.86
CA VAL A 13 -2.84 3.66 16.63
C VAL A 13 -4.26 3.43 17.14
N ALA A 14 -4.97 4.51 17.48
CA ALA A 14 -6.39 4.42 17.83
C ALA A 14 -7.22 4.03 16.59
N VAL A 15 -6.89 4.57 15.41
CA VAL A 15 -7.53 4.20 14.13
C VAL A 15 -7.25 2.72 13.79
N GLU A 16 -6.02 2.23 13.93
CA GLU A 16 -5.67 0.81 13.76
C GLU A 16 -6.52 -0.11 14.67
N THR A 17 -6.66 0.30 15.93
CA THR A 17 -7.47 -0.42 16.92
C THR A 17 -8.95 -0.40 16.56
N ALA A 18 -9.47 0.75 16.09
CA ALA A 18 -10.85 0.89 15.65
C ALA A 18 -11.14 0.03 14.42
N ILE A 19 -10.26 0.03 13.41
CA ILE A 19 -10.36 -0.82 12.22
C ILE A 19 -10.39 -2.30 12.61
N LYS A 20 -9.46 -2.73 13.46
CA LYS A 20 -9.39 -4.12 13.94
C LYS A 20 -10.66 -4.53 14.68
N ARG A 21 -11.13 -3.69 15.60
CA ARG A 21 -12.36 -3.93 16.36
C ARG A 21 -13.57 -3.99 15.44
N PHE A 22 -13.70 -3.04 14.52
CA PHE A 22 -14.79 -2.96 13.58
C PHE A 22 -14.87 -4.24 12.72
N LEU A 23 -13.78 -4.63 12.07
CA LEU A 23 -13.76 -5.81 11.19
C LEU A 23 -14.02 -7.12 11.96
N ASN A 24 -13.48 -7.27 13.16
CA ASN A 24 -13.72 -8.45 14.02
C ASN A 24 -15.13 -8.51 14.60
N GLY A 25 -15.81 -7.36 14.69
CA GLY A 25 -17.20 -7.25 15.15
C GLY A 25 -18.24 -7.44 14.05
N GLN A 26 -17.82 -7.50 12.78
CA GLN A 26 -18.75 -7.72 11.68
C GLN A 26 -19.31 -9.14 11.71
N PRO A 27 -20.58 -9.34 11.31
CA PRO A 27 -21.10 -10.67 11.01
C PRO A 27 -20.30 -11.29 9.85
N ASP A 28 -20.48 -12.60 9.62
CA ASP A 28 -19.83 -13.30 8.52
C ASP A 28 -20.19 -12.62 7.18
N PHE A 29 -19.22 -11.96 6.56
CA PHE A 29 -19.42 -11.22 5.31
C PHE A 29 -18.79 -11.91 4.09
N ILE A 30 -18.20 -13.10 4.30
CA ILE A 30 -17.67 -13.96 3.23
C ILE A 30 -18.49 -15.24 3.12
N SER A 31 -18.69 -15.73 1.89
CA SER A 31 -19.36 -17.01 1.65
C SER A 31 -18.38 -18.18 1.82
N LYS A 32 -18.90 -19.41 2.01
CA LYS A 32 -18.08 -20.63 1.99
C LYS A 32 -17.28 -20.76 0.69
N ALA A 33 -17.86 -20.35 -0.44
CA ALA A 33 -17.20 -20.40 -1.75
C ALA A 33 -16.03 -19.41 -1.85
N SER A 34 -16.15 -18.21 -1.27
CA SER A 34 -15.12 -17.17 -1.31
C SER A 34 -14.05 -17.31 -0.22
N ALA A 35 -14.34 -18.03 0.87
CA ALA A 35 -13.44 -18.20 2.01
C ALA A 35 -12.04 -18.75 1.65
N ASN A 36 -11.93 -19.55 0.60
CA ASN A 36 -10.67 -20.11 0.10
C ASN A 36 -9.91 -19.18 -0.85
N SER A 37 -10.53 -18.11 -1.34
CA SER A 37 -9.92 -17.15 -2.26
C SER A 37 -9.39 -15.93 -1.49
N THR A 38 -8.07 -15.79 -1.40
CA THR A 38 -7.44 -14.62 -0.75
C THR A 38 -7.87 -13.31 -1.40
N ARG A 39 -8.06 -13.31 -2.73
CA ARG A 39 -8.53 -12.14 -3.47
C ARG A 39 -9.96 -11.77 -3.08
N ALA A 40 -10.89 -12.76 -3.12
CA ALA A 40 -12.28 -12.49 -2.80
C ALA A 40 -12.48 -12.02 -1.34
N VAL A 41 -11.71 -12.56 -0.40
CA VAL A 41 -11.71 -12.09 0.99
C VAL A 41 -11.13 -10.68 1.09
N GLY A 42 -10.04 -10.39 0.37
CA GLY A 42 -9.46 -9.05 0.31
C GLY A 42 -10.43 -8.01 -0.22
N ASP A 43 -11.09 -8.31 -1.33
CA ASP A 43 -12.11 -7.44 -1.95
C ASP A 43 -13.30 -7.21 -0.99
N ALA A 44 -13.72 -8.23 -0.25
CA ALA A 44 -14.78 -8.11 0.75
C ALA A 44 -14.38 -7.23 1.93
N ILE A 45 -13.14 -7.38 2.45
CA ILE A 45 -12.59 -6.50 3.50
C ILE A 45 -12.57 -5.04 3.02
N GLN A 46 -12.07 -4.79 1.81
CA GLN A 46 -12.06 -3.44 1.22
C GLN A 46 -13.46 -2.86 1.08
N GLY A 47 -14.43 -3.65 0.61
CA GLY A 47 -15.80 -3.21 0.47
C GLY A 47 -16.44 -2.80 1.80
N VAL A 48 -16.26 -3.63 2.84
CA VAL A 48 -16.78 -3.35 4.20
C VAL A 48 -16.10 -2.11 4.78
N LEU A 49 -14.80 -1.96 4.63
CA LEU A 49 -14.07 -0.76 5.07
C LEU A 49 -14.51 0.48 4.32
N GLY A 50 -14.62 0.43 2.99
CA GLY A 50 -15.01 1.56 2.17
C GLY A 50 -16.36 2.14 2.57
N ALA A 51 -17.33 1.27 2.90
CA ALA A 51 -18.65 1.69 3.34
C ALA A 51 -18.66 2.37 4.73
N HIS A 52 -17.67 2.09 5.60
CA HIS A 52 -17.70 2.51 7.00
C HIS A 52 -16.48 3.34 7.43
N PHE A 53 -15.55 3.59 6.52
CA PHE A 53 -14.27 4.23 6.85
C PHE A 53 -14.44 5.60 7.52
N HIS A 54 -15.40 6.40 7.06
CA HIS A 54 -15.71 7.70 7.69
C HIS A 54 -16.07 7.56 9.17
N ALA A 55 -16.93 6.58 9.49
CA ALA A 55 -17.33 6.34 10.88
C ALA A 55 -16.16 5.79 11.72
N ILE A 56 -15.29 4.97 11.13
CA ILE A 56 -14.13 4.38 11.80
C ILE A 56 -13.08 5.45 12.12
N ILE A 57 -12.75 6.32 11.17
CA ILE A 57 -11.75 7.38 11.37
C ILE A 57 -12.27 8.47 12.32
N GLY A 58 -13.62 8.64 12.39
CA GLY A 58 -14.29 9.51 13.35
C GLY A 58 -13.73 10.93 13.33
N ASN A 59 -13.46 11.45 14.51
CA ASN A 59 -12.95 12.81 14.68
C ASN A 59 -11.52 13.03 14.14
N HIS A 60 -10.79 12.00 13.69
CA HIS A 60 -9.44 12.16 13.16
C HIS A 60 -9.43 12.56 11.68
N GLY A 61 -10.55 12.39 10.96
CA GLY A 61 -10.70 12.76 9.56
C GLY A 61 -12.01 13.49 9.26
N GLY A 62 -11.96 14.39 8.29
CA GLY A 62 -13.11 15.01 7.65
C GLY A 62 -13.15 14.63 6.16
N ASN A 63 -14.20 15.05 5.44
CA ASN A 63 -14.31 14.96 3.97
C ASN A 63 -13.85 13.60 3.38
N CYS A 64 -14.29 12.49 3.96
CA CYS A 64 -13.98 11.16 3.42
C CYS A 64 -14.74 10.93 2.12
N THR A 65 -14.03 10.65 1.03
CA THR A 65 -14.64 10.33 -0.27
C THR A 65 -14.00 9.10 -0.89
N ALA A 66 -14.82 8.09 -1.21
CA ALA A 66 -14.40 6.97 -2.04
C ALA A 66 -14.26 7.36 -3.53
N ASP A 67 -14.97 8.41 -3.97
CA ASP A 67 -14.97 8.84 -5.37
C ASP A 67 -13.69 9.60 -5.78
N PHE A 68 -13.06 10.31 -4.86
CA PHE A 68 -11.74 10.94 -5.08
C PHE A 68 -10.62 9.90 -5.17
N ALA A 69 -10.71 8.82 -4.42
CA ALA A 69 -9.73 7.75 -4.42
C ALA A 69 -9.61 7.04 -5.76
N ARG A 70 -10.71 6.86 -6.49
CA ARG A 70 -10.72 6.18 -7.80
C ARG A 70 -9.98 6.93 -8.91
N ARG A 71 -9.85 8.26 -8.81
CA ARG A 71 -9.04 9.08 -9.71
C ARG A 71 -7.60 9.23 -9.22
N ALA A 72 -7.39 8.98 -7.96
CA ALA A 72 -6.11 9.07 -7.31
C ALA A 72 -5.45 7.74 -7.09
N MET A 73 -4.53 7.31 -6.74
CA MET A 73 -3.63 6.20 -6.54
C MET A 73 -4.10 5.17 -5.51
N ALA A 74 -5.30 5.26 -4.94
CA ALA A 74 -5.64 4.58 -3.71
C ALA A 74 -7.11 4.15 -3.63
N ASP A 75 -7.44 3.33 -2.65
CA ASP A 75 -8.76 2.77 -2.43
C ASP A 75 -9.70 3.72 -1.67
N LEU A 76 -9.13 4.56 -0.78
CA LEU A 76 -9.85 5.52 0.06
C LEU A 76 -9.09 6.85 0.12
N ALA A 77 -9.79 7.93 0.44
CA ALA A 77 -9.18 9.22 0.71
C ALA A 77 -9.94 9.98 1.80
N PHE A 78 -9.22 10.83 2.55
CA PHE A 78 -9.78 11.71 3.56
C PHE A 78 -8.89 12.93 3.78
N GLU A 79 -9.42 13.96 4.41
CA GLU A 79 -8.64 15.07 4.94
C GLU A 79 -8.48 14.90 6.46
N ASP A 80 -7.27 15.10 6.98
CA ASP A 80 -7.08 15.13 8.42
C ASP A 80 -7.54 16.48 9.03
N ARG A 81 -7.50 16.61 10.35
CA ARG A 81 -7.92 17.84 11.06
C ARG A 81 -7.13 19.09 10.68
N ALA A 82 -5.96 18.94 10.12
CA ALA A 82 -5.12 20.05 9.66
C ALA A 82 -5.30 20.36 8.17
N GLY A 83 -6.24 19.69 7.49
CA GLY A 83 -6.49 19.86 6.06
C GLY A 83 -5.46 19.16 5.18
N ASN A 84 -4.69 18.21 5.71
CA ASN A 84 -3.81 17.40 4.90
C ASN A 84 -4.62 16.36 4.13
N TYR A 85 -4.31 16.22 2.83
CA TYR A 85 -4.95 15.25 1.96
C TYR A 85 -4.27 13.88 2.09
N CYS A 86 -5.01 12.91 2.59
CA CYS A 86 -4.55 11.55 2.83
C CYS A 86 -5.21 10.58 1.84
N VAL A 87 -4.44 9.90 1.00
CA VAL A 87 -4.89 8.78 0.19
C VAL A 87 -4.49 7.48 0.86
N VAL A 88 -5.39 6.49 0.92
CA VAL A 88 -5.19 5.23 1.64
C VAL A 88 -5.20 4.07 0.67
N ASP A 89 -4.09 3.37 0.56
CA ASP A 89 -3.94 2.14 -0.18
C ASP A 89 -4.13 0.95 0.76
N VAL A 90 -5.18 0.15 0.51
CA VAL A 90 -5.56 -0.98 1.36
C VAL A 90 -4.91 -2.26 0.86
N LYS A 91 -4.14 -2.90 1.71
CA LYS A 91 -3.48 -4.19 1.42
C LYS A 91 -3.89 -5.22 2.46
N THR A 92 -4.38 -6.35 1.97
CA THR A 92 -4.78 -7.47 2.84
C THR A 92 -3.81 -8.63 2.69
N HIS A 93 -3.50 -9.29 3.78
CA HIS A 93 -2.62 -10.46 3.81
C HIS A 93 -3.19 -11.56 4.70
N ARG A 94 -3.43 -12.72 4.12
CA ARG A 94 -3.88 -13.91 4.84
C ARG A 94 -2.68 -14.64 5.44
N LEU A 95 -2.67 -14.81 6.76
CA LEU A 95 -1.50 -15.28 7.52
C LEU A 95 -1.14 -16.75 7.30
N ASP A 96 -2.11 -17.59 6.89
CA ASP A 96 -1.91 -19.00 6.59
C ASP A 96 -1.40 -19.26 5.15
N THR A 97 -1.14 -18.21 4.39
CA THR A 97 -0.55 -18.31 3.05
C THR A 97 0.93 -17.95 3.07
N HIS A 98 1.65 -18.39 2.03
CA HIS A 98 3.02 -17.91 1.79
C HIS A 98 3.03 -16.39 1.67
N PHE A 99 4.21 -15.78 1.83
CA PHE A 99 4.35 -14.34 1.63
C PHE A 99 3.87 -13.91 0.24
N ASN A 100 3.35 -12.70 0.15
CA ASN A 100 3.10 -12.00 -1.10
C ASN A 100 3.87 -10.68 -1.14
N MET A 101 4.01 -10.11 -2.32
CA MET A 101 4.68 -8.84 -2.58
C MET A 101 3.67 -7.85 -3.16
N PRO A 102 2.78 -7.28 -2.35
CA PRO A 102 1.76 -6.37 -2.85
C PRO A 102 2.37 -5.08 -3.37
N ASN A 103 1.90 -4.66 -4.55
CA ASN A 103 2.21 -3.34 -5.09
C ASN A 103 1.51 -2.27 -4.24
N LEU A 104 2.25 -1.25 -3.84
CA LEU A 104 1.69 -0.07 -3.18
C LEU A 104 1.36 1.00 -4.21
N THR A 105 2.37 1.56 -4.86
CA THR A 105 2.17 2.64 -5.84
C THR A 105 3.35 2.70 -6.82
N SER A 106 3.13 3.33 -7.99
CA SER A 106 4.25 3.57 -8.89
C SER A 106 5.17 4.68 -8.35
N VAL A 107 6.46 4.51 -8.64
CA VAL A 107 7.51 5.50 -8.33
C VAL A 107 7.14 6.89 -8.85
N GLU A 108 6.71 6.98 -10.13
CA GLU A 108 6.31 8.22 -10.76
C GLU A 108 5.14 8.91 -10.02
N ARG A 109 4.11 8.14 -9.67
CA ARG A 109 2.92 8.69 -9.00
C ARG A 109 3.26 9.22 -7.62
N LEU A 110 4.04 8.47 -6.83
CA LEU A 110 4.39 8.90 -5.49
C LEU A 110 5.26 10.16 -5.52
N SER A 111 6.27 10.20 -6.40
CA SER A 111 7.15 11.38 -6.51
C SER A 111 6.36 12.65 -6.85
N ARG A 112 5.45 12.57 -7.84
CA ARG A 112 4.57 13.70 -8.19
C ARG A 112 3.55 14.04 -7.09
N PHE A 113 3.03 13.04 -6.40
CA PHE A 113 2.06 13.25 -5.32
C PHE A 113 2.70 14.02 -4.15
N TYR A 114 3.96 13.76 -3.87
CA TYR A 114 4.72 14.43 -2.81
C TYR A 114 5.36 15.78 -3.22
N GLU A 115 5.07 16.28 -4.43
CA GLU A 115 5.34 17.68 -4.79
C GLU A 115 4.49 18.66 -3.94
N ALA A 116 3.33 18.21 -3.45
CA ALA A 116 2.52 18.95 -2.49
C ALA A 116 2.79 18.47 -1.06
N ASP A 117 3.29 19.34 -0.22
CA ASP A 117 3.73 19.04 1.16
C ASP A 117 2.61 18.51 2.07
N ASN A 118 1.36 18.87 1.79
CA ASN A 118 0.18 18.46 2.56
C ASN A 118 -0.46 17.15 2.08
N ASN A 119 0.13 16.47 1.11
CA ASN A 119 -0.31 15.15 0.65
C ASN A 119 0.35 14.04 1.47
N PHE A 120 -0.45 13.01 1.84
CA PHE A 120 0.01 11.83 2.57
C PHE A 120 -0.44 10.56 1.88
N PHE A 121 0.51 9.71 1.48
CA PHE A 121 0.22 8.36 1.00
C PHE A 121 0.23 7.39 2.18
N VAL A 122 -0.93 6.92 2.56
CA VAL A 122 -1.14 6.05 3.73
C VAL A 122 -1.27 4.60 3.29
N VAL A 123 -0.54 3.71 3.92
CA VAL A 123 -0.65 2.27 3.74
C VAL A 123 -1.49 1.70 4.87
N LEU A 124 -2.64 1.11 4.51
CA LEU A 124 -3.46 0.32 5.42
C LEU A 124 -3.21 -1.17 5.15
N SER A 125 -2.35 -1.76 5.95
CA SER A 125 -2.03 -3.19 5.86
C SER A 125 -2.82 -3.97 6.91
N ILE A 126 -3.59 -5.00 6.46
CA ILE A 126 -4.46 -5.82 7.30
C ILE A 126 -4.04 -7.28 7.18
N ALA A 127 -3.49 -7.83 8.27
CA ALA A 127 -3.18 -9.26 8.36
C ALA A 127 -4.31 -10.00 9.07
N TYR A 128 -4.82 -11.06 8.44
CA TYR A 128 -6.01 -11.78 8.89
C TYR A 128 -5.88 -13.30 8.73
N ASN A 129 -6.72 -14.02 9.49
CA ASN A 129 -7.04 -15.44 9.29
C ASN A 129 -8.49 -15.59 8.85
N VAL A 130 -8.84 -16.75 8.28
CA VAL A 130 -10.22 -17.15 8.00
C VAL A 130 -10.53 -18.43 8.78
N VAL A 131 -11.59 -18.38 9.59
CA VAL A 131 -12.10 -19.53 10.34
C VAL A 131 -13.55 -19.78 9.90
N GLY A 132 -13.76 -20.80 9.08
CA GLY A 132 -15.05 -21.02 8.42
C GLY A 132 -15.38 -19.89 7.45
N THR A 133 -16.40 -19.09 7.75
CA THR A 133 -16.79 -17.89 7.00
C THR A 133 -16.46 -16.59 7.72
N LYS A 134 -15.78 -16.69 8.88
CA LYS A 134 -15.41 -15.54 9.68
C LYS A 134 -14.00 -15.07 9.35
N VAL A 135 -13.84 -13.76 9.15
CA VAL A 135 -12.56 -13.08 9.04
C VAL A 135 -12.10 -12.67 10.45
N GLU A 136 -10.89 -13.08 10.83
CA GLU A 136 -10.26 -12.69 12.08
C GLU A 136 -9.03 -11.83 11.81
N VAL A 137 -9.16 -10.52 11.99
CA VAL A 137 -8.06 -9.56 11.84
C VAL A 137 -7.11 -9.66 13.03
N ARG A 138 -5.85 -9.98 12.74
CA ARG A 138 -4.79 -10.15 13.76
C ARG A 138 -3.96 -8.89 13.94
N ARG A 139 -3.60 -8.23 12.85
CA ARG A 139 -2.76 -7.04 12.85
C ARG A 139 -3.26 -6.02 11.82
N VAL A 140 -3.19 -4.76 12.17
CA VAL A 140 -3.46 -3.61 11.30
C VAL A 140 -2.30 -2.65 11.42
N HIS A 141 -1.84 -2.10 10.29
CA HIS A 141 -0.98 -0.94 10.23
C HIS A 141 -1.68 0.12 9.38
N PHE A 142 -1.83 1.30 9.94
CA PHE A 142 -2.40 2.48 9.28
C PHE A 142 -1.40 3.62 9.39
N VAL A 143 -0.44 3.65 8.47
CA VAL A 143 0.72 4.53 8.57
C VAL A 143 1.03 5.20 7.24
N PRO A 144 1.56 6.44 7.23
CA PRO A 144 2.09 7.02 6.01
C PRO A 144 3.27 6.18 5.51
N ILE A 145 3.46 6.11 4.19
CA ILE A 145 4.47 5.25 3.57
C ILE A 145 5.88 5.53 4.10
N GLU A 146 6.17 6.78 4.47
CA GLU A 146 7.46 7.17 5.04
C GLU A 146 7.74 6.55 6.41
N PHE A 147 6.73 5.97 7.08
CA PHE A 147 6.96 5.17 8.28
C PHE A 147 7.34 3.71 7.98
N LEU A 148 7.24 3.27 6.75
CA LEU A 148 7.75 1.95 6.36
C LEU A 148 9.25 2.03 6.08
N SER A 149 10.03 1.17 6.75
CA SER A 149 11.46 1.03 6.47
C SER A 149 11.69 0.52 5.06
N TRP A 150 12.68 1.05 4.36
CA TRP A 150 13.12 0.52 3.07
C TRP A 150 13.61 -0.93 3.14
N GLU A 151 13.96 -1.44 4.32
CA GLU A 151 14.27 -2.86 4.52
C GLU A 151 13.08 -3.79 4.22
N CYS A 152 11.85 -3.30 4.38
CA CYS A 152 10.64 -4.07 4.06
C CYS A 152 10.01 -3.68 2.72
N LEU A 153 10.61 -2.77 1.96
CA LEU A 153 10.17 -2.33 0.65
C LEU A 153 11.12 -2.80 -0.44
N THR A 154 10.62 -2.83 -1.67
CA THR A 154 11.41 -3.12 -2.86
C THR A 154 10.84 -2.42 -4.08
N ILE A 155 11.62 -2.32 -5.15
CA ILE A 155 11.18 -1.74 -6.43
C ILE A 155 11.03 -2.84 -7.48
N GLY A 156 9.80 -3.05 -7.92
CA GLY A 156 9.48 -3.90 -9.07
C GLY A 156 9.69 -3.16 -10.39
N ALA A 157 10.15 -3.88 -11.40
CA ALA A 157 10.47 -3.34 -12.74
C ALA A 157 9.20 -3.19 -13.62
N LEU A 158 8.27 -2.31 -13.25
CA LEU A 158 7.07 -1.97 -14.01
C LEU A 158 6.99 -0.46 -14.20
N GLY A 159 6.94 0.01 -15.44
CA GLY A 159 6.97 1.44 -15.76
C GLY A 159 8.25 2.09 -15.25
N TRP A 160 8.14 3.20 -14.51
CA TRP A 160 9.28 3.85 -13.83
C TRP A 160 9.76 3.09 -12.60
N GLY A 161 9.09 2.04 -12.23
CA GLY A 161 9.24 1.26 -11.01
C GLY A 161 7.95 1.24 -10.22
N GLN A 162 7.77 0.14 -9.47
CA GLN A 162 6.61 -0.08 -8.61
C GLN A 162 7.10 -0.33 -7.19
N ILE A 163 6.75 0.53 -6.25
CA ILE A 163 7.04 0.31 -4.83
C ILE A 163 6.17 -0.84 -4.35
N GLN A 164 6.79 -1.82 -3.73
CA GLN A 164 6.16 -3.06 -3.25
C GLN A 164 6.59 -3.34 -1.82
N ILE A 165 5.74 -3.99 -1.04
CA ILE A 165 6.16 -4.65 0.20
C ILE A 165 6.92 -5.92 -0.20
N ALA A 166 8.18 -6.04 0.21
CA ALA A 166 9.03 -7.19 -0.16
C ALA A 166 8.53 -8.52 0.44
N ASN A 167 7.94 -8.46 1.62
CA ASN A 167 7.32 -9.60 2.30
C ASN A 167 6.24 -9.12 3.28
N SER A 168 4.97 -9.40 2.96
CA SER A 168 3.83 -8.98 3.78
C SER A 168 3.78 -9.56 5.20
N ASN A 169 4.56 -10.60 5.49
CA ASN A 169 4.74 -11.11 6.85
C ASN A 169 5.73 -10.27 7.69
N LYS A 170 6.61 -9.50 7.02
CA LYS A 170 7.72 -8.76 7.65
C LYS A 170 7.61 -7.28 7.31
N ILE A 171 6.71 -6.58 7.99
CA ILE A 171 6.56 -5.14 7.85
C ILE A 171 7.29 -4.48 9.03
N THR A 172 8.24 -3.60 8.72
CA THR A 172 8.99 -2.81 9.70
C THR A 172 8.47 -1.38 9.67
N VAL A 173 7.85 -0.96 10.77
CA VAL A 173 7.35 0.41 10.94
C VAL A 173 8.34 1.19 11.80
N LEU A 174 8.75 2.35 11.31
CA LEU A 174 9.59 3.34 11.99
C LEU A 174 8.74 4.57 12.32
N PRO A 175 8.09 4.62 13.49
CA PRO A 175 7.23 5.74 13.85
C PRO A 175 7.99 7.07 13.84
N ASN A 176 7.38 8.11 13.30
CA ASN A 176 7.95 9.46 13.17
C ASN A 176 9.19 9.54 12.26
N ASN A 177 9.43 8.56 11.39
CA ASN A 177 10.48 8.68 10.39
C ASN A 177 10.21 9.92 9.51
N PRO A 178 11.18 10.87 9.39
CA PRO A 178 10.96 12.10 8.64
C PRO A 178 10.78 11.80 7.14
N ARG A 179 9.72 12.36 6.53
CA ARG A 179 9.50 12.20 5.08
C ARG A 179 10.71 12.61 4.25
N LYS A 180 11.42 13.67 4.66
CA LYS A 180 12.62 14.12 3.96
C LYS A 180 13.67 13.01 3.87
N ASP A 181 13.94 12.36 4.99
CA ASP A 181 14.98 11.32 5.07
C ASP A 181 14.57 10.10 4.26
N TRP A 182 13.30 9.68 4.38
CA TRP A 182 12.75 8.59 3.59
C TRP A 182 12.79 8.88 2.08
N MET A 183 12.48 10.11 1.65
CA MET A 183 12.52 10.50 0.24
C MET A 183 13.95 10.61 -0.29
N LEU A 184 14.92 11.01 0.51
CA LEU A 184 16.32 10.99 0.12
C LEU A 184 16.81 9.56 -0.10
N GLU A 185 16.50 8.64 0.82
CA GLU A 185 16.80 7.21 0.67
C GLU A 185 16.09 6.62 -0.57
N PHE A 186 14.83 7.01 -0.82
CA PHE A 186 14.12 6.65 -2.04
C PHE A 186 14.88 7.08 -3.30
N CYS A 187 15.39 8.30 -3.35
CA CYS A 187 16.17 8.78 -4.48
C CYS A 187 17.44 7.93 -4.69
N GLU A 188 18.19 7.63 -3.62
CA GLU A 188 19.38 6.79 -3.73
C GLU A 188 19.04 5.38 -4.25
N ILE A 189 17.97 4.77 -3.77
CA ILE A 189 17.49 3.47 -4.26
C ILE A 189 17.16 3.54 -5.76
N MET A 190 16.54 4.62 -6.23
CA MET A 190 16.20 4.78 -7.65
C MET A 190 17.43 5.03 -8.52
N LEU A 191 18.43 5.77 -8.02
CA LEU A 191 19.70 5.98 -8.70
C LEU A 191 20.50 4.67 -8.85
N GLU A 192 20.32 3.73 -7.95
CA GLU A 192 20.88 2.37 -8.10
C GLU A 192 20.02 1.44 -8.97
N PHE A 193 18.70 1.61 -8.94
CA PHE A 193 17.76 0.76 -9.67
C PHE A 193 17.87 0.94 -11.18
N TYR A 194 17.87 2.18 -11.67
CA TYR A 194 17.82 2.44 -13.11
C TYR A 194 19.03 1.95 -13.89
N PRO A 195 20.28 2.06 -13.44
CA PRO A 195 21.42 1.46 -14.15
C PRO A 195 21.28 -0.06 -14.31
N LYS A 196 20.74 -0.74 -13.30
CA LYS A 196 20.48 -2.18 -13.36
C LYS A 196 19.39 -2.52 -14.40
N GLU A 197 18.35 -1.69 -14.52
CA GLU A 197 17.28 -1.85 -15.52
C GLU A 197 17.81 -1.58 -16.95
N ILE A 198 18.65 -0.58 -17.15
CA ILE A 198 19.31 -0.31 -18.45
C ILE A 198 20.08 -1.55 -18.92
N MET A 199 20.90 -2.15 -18.06
CA MET A 199 21.63 -3.38 -18.39
C MET A 199 20.70 -4.55 -18.76
N LYS A 200 19.55 -4.68 -18.10
CA LYS A 200 18.54 -5.71 -18.44
C LYS A 200 17.89 -5.43 -19.79
N ILE A 201 17.60 -4.17 -20.10
CA ILE A 201 17.03 -3.75 -21.38
C ILE A 201 18.01 -4.05 -22.52
N ASP A 202 19.28 -3.74 -22.36
CA ASP A 202 20.32 -4.02 -23.36
C ASP A 202 20.43 -5.54 -23.67
N ARG A 203 20.37 -6.38 -22.64
CA ARG A 203 20.34 -7.84 -22.81
C ARG A 203 19.10 -8.31 -23.60
N ARG A 204 17.92 -7.73 -23.31
CA ARG A 204 16.67 -8.04 -24.03
C ARG A 204 16.76 -7.61 -25.49
N ILE A 205 17.30 -6.43 -25.77
CA ILE A 205 17.53 -5.93 -27.14
C ILE A 205 18.47 -6.89 -27.89
N ALA A 206 19.58 -7.30 -27.29
CA ALA A 206 20.51 -8.25 -27.88
C ALA A 206 19.85 -9.61 -28.18
N HIS A 207 19.01 -10.11 -27.27
CA HIS A 207 18.25 -11.35 -27.48
C HIS A 207 17.32 -11.23 -28.70
N PHE A 208 16.55 -10.17 -28.84
CA PHE A 208 15.63 -9.99 -29.96
C PHE A 208 16.35 -9.76 -31.28
N LYS A 209 17.54 -9.14 -31.30
CA LYS A 209 18.40 -9.05 -32.50
C LYS A 209 18.83 -10.45 -32.98
N LYS A 210 19.23 -11.32 -32.06
CA LYS A 210 19.59 -12.73 -32.38
C LYS A 210 18.37 -13.50 -32.90
N LEU A 211 17.23 -13.37 -32.22
CA LEU A 211 15.98 -14.03 -32.61
C LEU A 211 15.55 -13.60 -34.01
N ARG A 212 15.56 -12.30 -34.32
CA ARG A 212 15.26 -11.79 -35.66
C ARG A 212 16.17 -12.40 -36.73
N THR A 213 17.47 -12.50 -36.48
CA THR A 213 18.43 -13.10 -37.40
C THR A 213 18.13 -14.58 -37.64
N ALA A 214 17.78 -15.32 -36.59
CA ALA A 214 17.43 -16.74 -36.73
C ALA A 214 16.14 -16.93 -37.56
N TRP A 215 15.13 -16.09 -37.35
CA TRP A 215 13.88 -16.18 -38.14
C TRP A 215 14.01 -15.76 -39.59
N LYS A 216 14.97 -14.88 -39.93
CA LYS A 216 15.29 -14.54 -41.35
C LYS A 216 15.94 -15.68 -42.11
N LYS A 217 16.49 -16.68 -41.44
CA LYS A 217 17.16 -17.85 -42.06
C LYS A 217 16.23 -19.06 -42.24
N ARG A 218 14.99 -18.99 -41.72
CA ARG A 218 13.93 -20.01 -41.89
C ARG A 218 13.08 -19.70 -43.12
#